data_792ae7ada24aaf8c9f1162b33ab873ab
#
_entry.id   792ae7ada24aaf8c9f1162b33ab873ab
#
_cell.length_a   1.000
_cell.length_b   1.000
_cell.length_c   1.000
_cell.angle_alpha   90.00
_cell.angle_beta   90.00
_cell.angle_gamma   90.00
#
_symmetry.space_group_name_H-M   'P 1'
#
loop_
_entity.id
_entity.type
_entity.pdbx_description
1 polymer ?
#
loop_
_entity_poly.entity_id
_entity_poly.type
_entity_poly.pdbx_seq_one_letter_code
_entity_poly.pdbx_strand_id
1 'polypeptide(L)'
;MTVIHHVRVHRSEENLAREDQLAYKIAQVAADPVAVEADVVDMIINRVIDNAAVAAASLTRGPVVAARAQALDHPVSRGGHGGTLFGEPNETVSSPERAAWANGVAVRELDYHD
;
A
#
# COMPACT_ATOMS: atom_id res chain seq x y z
N MET A 1 -13.94 -12.95 21.54
CA MET A 1 -12.99 -12.67 22.67
C MET A 1 -11.86 -11.85 22.07
N THR A 2 -11.66 -10.62 22.54
CA THR A 2 -10.59 -9.75 22.03
C THR A 2 -9.24 -10.25 22.56
N VAL A 3 -8.29 -10.51 21.69
CA VAL A 3 -6.91 -10.85 22.05
C VAL A 3 -6.08 -9.58 22.06
N ILE A 4 -5.45 -9.26 23.19
CA ILE A 4 -4.57 -8.10 23.34
C ILE A 4 -3.14 -8.59 23.24
N HIS A 5 -2.41 -8.13 22.23
CA HIS A 5 -0.99 -8.41 22.05
C HIS A 5 -0.13 -7.33 22.70
N HIS A 6 0.72 -7.74 23.62
CA HIS A 6 1.72 -6.86 24.21
C HIS A 6 3.01 -6.94 23.38
N VAL A 7 3.49 -5.78 22.93
CA VAL A 7 4.73 -5.67 22.17
C VAL A 7 5.64 -4.64 22.83
N ARG A 8 6.95 -4.82 22.69
CA ARG A 8 7.95 -3.88 23.16
C ARG A 8 9.05 -3.69 22.12
N VAL A 9 9.75 -2.61 22.23
CA VAL A 9 11.00 -2.41 21.51
C VAL A 9 12.08 -3.32 22.13
N HIS A 10 12.94 -3.90 21.31
CA HIS A 10 14.07 -4.72 21.75
C HIS A 10 15.33 -4.35 20.98
N ARG A 11 16.48 -4.66 21.52
CA ARG A 11 17.77 -4.45 20.88
C ARG A 11 18.03 -5.54 19.84
N SER A 12 18.85 -5.22 18.82
CA SER A 12 19.18 -6.18 17.75
C SER A 12 19.89 -7.43 18.26
N GLU A 13 20.59 -7.33 19.38
CA GLU A 13 21.30 -8.46 20.00
C GLU A 13 20.37 -9.39 20.78
N GLU A 14 19.16 -8.97 21.08
CA GLU A 14 18.16 -9.83 21.71
C GLU A 14 17.57 -10.78 20.67
N ASN A 15 17.86 -12.06 20.80
CA ASN A 15 17.23 -13.11 19.99
C ASN A 15 15.81 -13.37 20.51
N LEU A 16 14.84 -12.54 20.07
CA LEU A 16 13.43 -12.81 20.35
C LEU A 16 12.98 -14.07 19.62
N ALA A 17 12.25 -14.94 20.33
CA ALA A 17 11.53 -16.01 19.69
C ALA A 17 10.63 -15.48 18.57
N ARG A 18 10.44 -16.25 17.51
CA ARG A 18 9.67 -15.82 16.34
C ARG A 18 8.26 -15.35 16.74
N GLU A 19 7.64 -16.05 17.66
CA GLU A 19 6.27 -15.82 18.14
C GLU A 19 6.15 -14.51 18.94
N ASP A 20 7.25 -14.00 19.48
CA ASP A 20 7.31 -12.75 20.23
C ASP A 20 7.57 -11.54 19.35
N GLN A 21 7.96 -11.76 18.09
CA GLN A 21 8.24 -10.68 17.14
C GLN A 21 6.96 -9.99 16.68
N LEU A 22 7.01 -8.64 16.56
CA LEU A 22 5.87 -7.84 16.10
C LEU A 22 5.34 -8.30 14.74
N ALA A 23 6.25 -8.59 13.80
CA ALA A 23 5.85 -9.04 12.46
C ALA A 23 5.03 -10.35 12.51
N TYR A 24 5.39 -11.29 13.38
CA TYR A 24 4.62 -12.52 13.55
C TYR A 24 3.23 -12.26 14.14
N LYS A 25 3.15 -11.38 15.14
CA LYS A 25 1.87 -11.01 15.76
C LYS A 25 0.94 -10.27 14.79
N ILE A 26 1.49 -9.40 13.94
CA ILE A 26 0.73 -8.74 12.87
C ILE A 26 0.22 -9.79 11.85
N ALA A 27 1.08 -10.74 11.46
CA ALA A 27 0.67 -11.80 10.54
C ALA A 27 -0.44 -12.69 11.13
N GLN A 28 -0.41 -12.97 12.43
CA GLN A 28 -1.49 -13.70 13.11
C GLN A 28 -2.82 -12.93 13.05
N VAL A 29 -2.80 -11.62 13.32
CA VAL A 29 -4.00 -10.78 13.22
C VAL A 29 -4.53 -10.75 11.79
N ALA A 30 -3.64 -10.60 10.80
CA ALA A 30 -4.04 -10.58 9.39
C ALA A 30 -4.61 -11.92 8.88
N ALA A 31 -4.19 -13.04 9.48
CA ALA A 31 -4.66 -14.38 9.14
C ALA A 31 -5.88 -14.85 9.96
N ASP A 32 -6.31 -14.06 10.94
CA ASP A 32 -7.46 -14.41 11.78
C ASP A 32 -8.76 -14.33 10.96
N PRO A 33 -9.55 -15.41 10.89
CA PRO A 33 -10.80 -15.45 10.13
C PRO A 33 -11.97 -14.71 10.80
N VAL A 34 -11.72 -13.83 11.74
CA VAL A 34 -12.77 -13.04 12.39
C VAL A 34 -13.43 -12.09 11.38
N ALA A 35 -14.75 -12.02 11.44
CA ALA A 35 -15.50 -11.07 10.63
C ALA A 35 -15.11 -9.63 11.02
N VAL A 36 -14.87 -8.79 10.00
CA VAL A 36 -14.56 -7.38 10.19
C VAL A 36 -15.87 -6.63 10.46
N GLU A 37 -15.89 -5.78 11.47
CA GLU A 37 -17.05 -4.93 11.79
C GLU A 37 -17.36 -3.95 10.63
N ALA A 38 -18.65 -3.66 10.44
CA ALA A 38 -19.12 -2.87 9.31
C ALA A 38 -18.52 -1.44 9.30
N ASP A 39 -18.39 -0.82 10.43
CA ASP A 39 -17.79 0.52 10.58
C ASP A 39 -16.30 0.55 10.20
N VAL A 40 -15.58 -0.54 10.46
CA VAL A 40 -14.18 -0.71 10.03
C VAL A 40 -14.11 -0.83 8.51
N VAL A 41 -15.04 -1.57 7.89
CA VAL A 41 -15.13 -1.68 6.42
C VAL A 41 -15.40 -0.31 5.81
N ASP A 42 -16.36 0.45 6.34
CA ASP A 42 -16.71 1.79 5.87
C ASP A 42 -15.53 2.75 6.01
N MET A 43 -14.81 2.68 7.12
CA MET A 43 -13.58 3.47 7.31
C MET A 43 -12.52 3.13 6.25
N ILE A 44 -12.27 1.85 5.97
CA ILE A 44 -11.31 1.43 4.96
C ILE A 44 -11.71 1.95 3.57
N ILE A 45 -12.99 1.85 3.21
CA ILE A 45 -13.50 2.37 1.94
C ILE A 45 -13.24 3.88 1.84
N ASN A 46 -13.55 4.64 2.89
CA ASN A 46 -13.31 6.08 2.91
C ASN A 46 -11.82 6.42 2.76
N ARG A 47 -10.91 5.68 3.41
CA ARG A 47 -9.46 5.86 3.25
C ARG A 47 -8.97 5.54 1.85
N VAL A 48 -9.53 4.52 1.20
CA VAL A 48 -9.19 4.21 -0.19
C VAL A 48 -9.66 5.32 -1.14
N ILE A 49 -10.88 5.85 -0.94
CA ILE A 49 -11.41 6.97 -1.72
C ILE A 49 -10.54 8.22 -1.54
N ASP A 50 -10.19 8.56 -0.31
CA ASP A 50 -9.34 9.69 0.01
C ASP A 50 -7.96 9.59 -0.67
N ASN A 51 -7.29 8.47 -0.50
CA ASN A 51 -6.01 8.21 -1.15
C ASN A 51 -6.09 8.29 -2.68
N ALA A 52 -7.17 7.79 -3.28
CA ALA A 52 -7.38 7.87 -4.73
C ALA A 52 -7.62 9.33 -5.18
N ALA A 53 -8.34 10.12 -4.39
CA ALA A 53 -8.57 11.54 -4.67
C ALA A 53 -7.25 12.35 -4.60
N VAL A 54 -6.43 12.12 -3.58
CA VAL A 54 -5.10 12.73 -3.44
C VAL A 54 -4.21 12.36 -4.62
N ALA A 55 -4.17 11.08 -5.00
CA ALA A 55 -3.41 10.61 -6.16
C ALA A 55 -3.87 11.30 -7.45
N ALA A 56 -5.18 11.38 -7.70
CA ALA A 56 -5.72 12.06 -8.88
C ALA A 56 -5.38 13.56 -8.91
N ALA A 57 -5.46 14.24 -7.77
CA ALA A 57 -5.12 15.65 -7.66
C ALA A 57 -3.62 15.94 -7.85
N SER A 58 -2.76 14.97 -7.62
CA SER A 58 -1.29 15.10 -7.70
C SER A 58 -0.69 14.79 -9.08
N LEU A 59 -1.47 14.33 -10.06
CA LEU A 59 -0.97 13.78 -11.33
C LEU A 59 -0.09 14.74 -12.15
N THR A 60 -0.27 16.05 -11.98
CA THR A 60 0.52 17.08 -12.68
C THR A 60 1.76 17.53 -11.90
N ARG A 61 1.98 17.01 -10.70
CA ARG A 61 3.12 17.37 -9.86
C ARG A 61 4.41 16.73 -10.38
N GLY A 62 5.50 17.48 -10.32
CA GLY A 62 6.80 17.05 -10.87
C GLY A 62 7.25 15.65 -10.42
N PRO A 63 7.30 15.34 -9.10
CA PRO A 63 7.68 14.02 -8.63
C PRO A 63 6.77 12.90 -9.16
N VAL A 64 5.47 13.15 -9.27
CA VAL A 64 4.50 12.17 -9.78
C VAL A 64 4.69 11.93 -11.26
N VAL A 65 4.88 13.01 -12.05
CA VAL A 65 5.18 12.90 -13.49
C VAL A 65 6.45 12.08 -13.72
N ALA A 66 7.51 12.34 -12.95
CA ALA A 66 8.76 11.60 -13.06
C ALA A 66 8.62 10.12 -12.68
N ALA A 67 7.91 9.81 -11.58
CA ALA A 67 7.69 8.44 -11.15
C ALA A 67 6.85 7.65 -12.15
N ARG A 68 5.81 8.27 -12.74
CA ARG A 68 4.98 7.66 -13.78
C ARG A 68 5.79 7.41 -15.06
N ALA A 69 6.59 8.36 -15.51
CA ALA A 69 7.46 8.17 -16.68
C ALA A 69 8.41 6.98 -16.46
N GLN A 70 9.04 6.90 -15.29
CA GLN A 70 9.89 5.76 -14.95
C GLN A 70 9.12 4.42 -14.95
N ALA A 71 7.88 4.42 -14.47
CA ALA A 71 7.08 3.20 -14.50
C ALA A 71 6.72 2.77 -15.93
N LEU A 72 6.43 3.72 -16.81
CA LEU A 72 6.10 3.48 -18.21
C LEU A 72 7.30 2.92 -19.02
N ASP A 73 8.53 3.19 -18.58
CA ASP A 73 9.73 2.60 -19.18
C ASP A 73 9.90 1.10 -18.84
N HIS A 74 9.03 0.55 -17.98
CA HIS A 74 9.05 -0.85 -17.53
C HIS A 74 7.71 -1.54 -17.81
N PRO A 75 7.28 -1.61 -19.08
CA PRO A 75 6.02 -2.23 -19.43
C PRO A 75 6.07 -3.74 -19.22
N VAL A 76 4.92 -4.31 -18.86
CA VAL A 76 4.77 -5.76 -18.75
C VAL A 76 4.43 -6.33 -20.13
N SER A 77 5.07 -7.44 -20.49
CA SER A 77 4.77 -8.16 -21.75
C SER A 77 3.30 -8.61 -21.78
N ARG A 78 2.72 -8.69 -22.97
CA ARG A 78 1.35 -9.17 -23.19
C ARG A 78 1.12 -10.51 -22.47
N GLY A 79 0.11 -10.55 -21.60
CA GLY A 79 -0.23 -11.74 -20.80
C GLY A 79 0.49 -11.84 -19.45
N GLY A 80 1.41 -10.92 -19.16
CA GLY A 80 2.03 -10.80 -17.84
C GLY A 80 1.12 -10.09 -16.82
N HIS A 81 1.32 -10.39 -15.54
CA HIS A 81 0.66 -9.68 -14.44
C HIS A 81 1.37 -8.36 -14.19
N GLY A 82 0.69 -7.25 -14.43
CA GLY A 82 1.20 -5.90 -14.20
C GLY A 82 0.31 -5.11 -13.25
N GLY A 83 0.79 -3.95 -12.82
CA GLY A 83 0.04 -2.95 -12.07
C GLY A 83 -0.41 -1.80 -12.96
N THR A 84 -1.62 -1.30 -12.74
CA THR A 84 -2.12 -0.08 -13.38
C THR A 84 -1.52 1.17 -12.72
N LEU A 85 -1.55 2.29 -13.43
CA LEU A 85 -1.01 3.58 -12.98
C LEU A 85 -2.13 4.61 -12.88
N PHE A 86 -2.17 5.37 -11.81
CA PHE A 86 -3.07 6.52 -11.73
C PHE A 86 -2.83 7.48 -12.90
N GLY A 87 -3.92 7.84 -13.58
CA GLY A 87 -3.90 8.76 -14.71
C GLY A 87 -3.51 8.13 -16.05
N GLU A 88 -3.34 6.81 -16.13
CA GLU A 88 -3.15 6.08 -17.39
C GLU A 88 -4.37 5.21 -17.70
N PRO A 89 -4.61 4.87 -18.98
CA PRO A 89 -5.62 3.89 -19.36
C PRO A 89 -5.38 2.54 -18.68
N ASN A 90 -6.45 1.81 -18.37
CA ASN A 90 -6.37 0.52 -17.67
C ASN A 90 -5.55 -0.55 -18.41
N GLU A 91 -5.42 -0.41 -19.73
CA GLU A 91 -4.60 -1.30 -20.57
C GLU A 91 -3.10 -1.03 -20.44
N THR A 92 -2.75 0.13 -19.89
CA THR A 92 -1.35 0.52 -19.66
C THR A 92 -0.91 -0.08 -18.33
N VAL A 93 -0.11 -1.12 -18.38
CA VAL A 93 0.41 -1.81 -17.20
C VAL A 93 1.93 -1.78 -17.15
N SER A 94 2.45 -1.56 -15.97
CA SER A 94 3.88 -1.59 -15.66
C SER A 94 4.21 -2.79 -14.77
N SER A 95 5.49 -3.05 -14.51
CA SER A 95 5.84 -4.05 -13.52
C SER A 95 5.21 -3.69 -12.15
N PRO A 96 4.77 -4.68 -11.36
CA PRO A 96 4.06 -4.42 -10.10
C PRO A 96 4.83 -3.48 -9.16
N GLU A 97 6.15 -3.63 -9.08
CA GLU A 97 7.01 -2.82 -8.21
C GLU A 97 7.05 -1.35 -8.68
N ARG A 98 7.11 -1.12 -10.00
CA ARG A 98 7.14 0.23 -10.56
C ARG A 98 5.78 0.90 -10.48
N ALA A 99 4.71 0.14 -10.70
CA ALA A 99 3.35 0.63 -10.51
C ALA A 99 3.10 1.00 -9.03
N ALA A 100 3.49 0.15 -8.10
CA ALA A 100 3.38 0.43 -6.67
C ALA A 100 4.18 1.68 -6.26
N TRP A 101 5.40 1.84 -6.78
CA TRP A 101 6.21 3.02 -6.56
C TRP A 101 5.54 4.30 -7.08
N ALA A 102 5.13 4.32 -8.35
CA ALA A 102 4.54 5.50 -8.98
C ALA A 102 3.22 5.89 -8.31
N ASN A 103 2.37 4.92 -8.02
CA ASN A 103 1.10 5.15 -7.32
C ASN A 103 1.33 5.61 -5.87
N GLY A 104 2.32 5.08 -5.18
CA GLY A 104 2.71 5.52 -3.83
C GLY A 104 3.20 6.97 -3.82
N VAL A 105 4.00 7.39 -4.80
CA VAL A 105 4.41 8.79 -4.96
C VAL A 105 3.18 9.68 -5.19
N ALA A 106 2.23 9.27 -6.02
CA ALA A 106 1.02 10.05 -6.29
C ALA A 106 0.16 10.24 -5.03
N VAL A 107 -0.02 9.19 -4.23
CA VAL A 107 -0.77 9.26 -2.96
C VAL A 107 -0.06 10.16 -1.94
N ARG A 108 1.27 10.14 -1.89
CA ARG A 108 2.04 10.90 -0.87
C ARG A 108 2.32 12.36 -1.23
N GLU A 109 2.27 12.76 -2.49
CA GLU A 109 2.79 14.04 -2.97
C GLU A 109 2.17 15.26 -2.30
N LEU A 110 0.87 15.24 -2.01
CA LEU A 110 0.18 16.39 -1.41
C LEU A 110 0.13 16.35 0.12
N ASP A 111 0.53 15.23 0.72
CA ASP A 111 0.57 15.02 2.19
C ASP A 111 -0.78 15.28 2.88
N TYR A 112 -1.90 15.00 2.21
CA TYR A 112 -3.27 15.17 2.70
C TYR A 112 -3.88 13.87 3.24
N HIS A 113 -3.10 13.07 3.94
CA HIS A 113 -3.59 11.82 4.52
C HIS A 113 -3.26 11.79 6.01
N ASP A 114 -4.25 11.42 6.77
CA ASP A 114 -4.15 11.22 8.22
C ASP A 114 -3.72 9.78 8.57
#